data_dcb96fddbec6e8fdbcc0b77cd450f95f
#
_entry.id   dcb96fddbec6e8fdbcc0b77cd450f95f
#
_cell.length_a   1.000
_cell.length_b   1.000
_cell.length_c   1.000
_cell.angle_alpha   90.00
_cell.angle_beta   90.00
_cell.angle_gamma   90.00
#
_symmetry.space_group_name_H-M   'P 1'
#
loop_
_entity.id
_entity.type
_entity.pdbx_description
1 polymer ?
#
loop_
_entity_poly.entity_id
_entity_poly.type
_entity_poly.pdbx_seq_one_letter_code
_entity_poly.pdbx_strand_id
1 'polypeptide(L)'
;MISDTLLKEFKEESAGLKSLVLTDRQLCDIELIMSGAFAPLKGFLGKDDYNSVVNNMRLISGEVWPIPITLDVDENFISDNSIEIGTKIALREKEGFLIAFLTISDIWSPDKEVEAEAIFKSTNTHHPGVNNLLNITKSVYIGGELTYIQQPKHYDYPLLRHTPSELKSQFDKMGWEKIVAFQTRNPMHRAHKEIAYKAATEVEANLLIHPVVGQTKPGDIDHFTRVRCYQKILNHFPEGTTMLSLLPLSMRMAGPREALWHGLIRKNYGCTHIVIGRDHAGPGKDENGNDYYGPYEAQDLLKKYSDEIGIEMVEFKMMVYVEEKAEYMPIESVPKDLKKLNISGTELRHRLENHLDIPDWFTYPEIVDELKMSYPSKENQGLTLFFTGLSGSGKSTIANGLMVKLKEYEKRAITLLDGDIVRTHLSSELGFSKEHRDLNITRIGFVASEITKNGGIAICAPIAPYEKSREMNRQLISNYGNYIEIYISTPLATCERRDTKGLYAMARQGKIKGFTGIDDPYEAPKSPSLEIDTTDITEEEAIQKVILFLEKEGYIS
;
A
#
# COMPACT_ATOMS: atom_id res chain seq x y z
N MET A 1 23.22 15.67 15.48
CA MET A 1 23.39 14.20 15.72
C MET A 1 23.87 14.02 17.15
N ILE A 2 23.32 13.04 17.85
CA ILE A 2 23.75 12.66 19.19
C ILE A 2 25.16 12.04 19.08
N SER A 3 26.02 12.29 20.10
CA SER A 3 27.37 11.69 20.13
C SER A 3 27.30 10.16 20.30
N ASP A 4 28.28 9.44 19.77
CA ASP A 4 28.34 7.97 19.92
C ASP A 4 28.34 7.52 21.38
N THR A 5 28.94 8.33 22.27
CA THR A 5 28.95 8.08 23.72
C THR A 5 27.54 8.12 24.29
N LEU A 6 26.78 9.18 23.99
CA LEU A 6 25.40 9.37 24.48
C LEU A 6 24.45 8.30 23.85
N LEU A 7 24.68 7.93 22.60
CA LEU A 7 23.93 6.85 21.96
C LEU A 7 24.15 5.50 22.66
N LYS A 8 25.38 5.24 23.13
CA LYS A 8 25.70 4.04 23.90
C LYS A 8 24.98 4.05 25.24
N GLU A 9 25.02 5.18 25.97
CA GLU A 9 24.31 5.34 27.24
C GLU A 9 22.81 5.10 27.07
N PHE A 10 22.18 5.65 26.04
CA PHE A 10 20.75 5.41 25.75
C PHE A 10 20.43 3.96 25.41
N LYS A 11 21.34 3.26 24.69
CA LYS A 11 21.17 1.84 24.42
C LYS A 11 21.26 1.00 25.71
N GLU A 12 22.19 1.32 26.62
CA GLU A 12 22.32 0.66 27.92
C GLU A 12 21.07 0.95 28.78
N GLU A 13 20.59 2.19 28.86
CA GLU A 13 19.36 2.56 29.54
C GLU A 13 18.15 1.80 29.00
N SER A 14 18.03 1.71 27.66
CA SER A 14 16.89 1.06 27.01
C SER A 14 16.76 -0.44 27.30
N ALA A 15 17.86 -1.11 27.72
CA ALA A 15 17.85 -2.52 28.04
C ALA A 15 17.01 -2.85 29.29
N GLY A 16 16.85 -1.88 30.20
CA GLY A 16 16.00 -1.99 31.40
C GLY A 16 14.57 -1.50 31.22
N LEU A 17 14.25 -0.92 30.08
CA LEU A 17 12.94 -0.32 29.84
C LEU A 17 12.00 -1.27 29.07
N LYS A 18 10.70 -1.10 29.29
CA LYS A 18 9.69 -1.72 28.42
C LYS A 18 9.77 -1.11 27.03
N SER A 19 9.63 -1.95 26.00
CA SER A 19 9.76 -1.53 24.60
C SER A 19 8.44 -1.65 23.86
N LEU A 20 8.11 -0.62 23.08
CA LEU A 20 7.02 -0.62 22.12
C LEU A 20 7.58 -0.58 20.70
N VAL A 21 7.18 -1.55 19.88
CA VAL A 21 7.49 -1.54 18.43
C VAL A 21 6.43 -0.73 17.73
N LEU A 22 6.86 0.33 17.05
CA LEU A 22 5.99 1.27 16.36
C LEU A 22 5.45 0.69 15.05
N THR A 23 4.21 1.01 14.74
CA THR A 23 3.63 0.79 13.42
C THR A 23 4.20 1.79 12.40
N ASP A 24 4.02 1.54 11.10
CA ASP A 24 4.50 2.46 10.04
C ASP A 24 3.87 3.85 10.17
N ARG A 25 2.59 3.94 10.58
CA ARG A 25 1.92 5.22 10.85
C ARG A 25 2.58 5.96 12.01
N GLN A 26 2.80 5.27 13.12
CA GLN A 26 3.43 5.84 14.32
C GLN A 26 4.88 6.24 14.04
N LEU A 27 5.61 5.49 13.19
CA LEU A 27 6.95 5.88 12.71
C LEU A 27 6.93 7.16 11.88
N CYS A 28 5.98 7.33 10.97
CA CYS A 28 5.81 8.59 10.23
C CYS A 28 5.53 9.76 11.19
N ASP A 29 4.64 9.56 12.17
CA ASP A 29 4.26 10.60 13.11
C ASP A 29 5.44 11.02 14.00
N ILE A 30 6.17 10.07 14.58
CA ILE A 30 7.34 10.38 15.43
C ILE A 30 8.45 11.06 14.64
N GLU A 31 8.70 10.65 13.40
CA GLU A 31 9.69 11.27 12.51
C GLU A 31 9.36 12.75 12.25
N LEU A 32 8.10 13.07 11.99
CA LEU A 32 7.65 14.43 11.74
C LEU A 32 7.60 15.28 13.02
N ILE A 33 7.33 14.69 14.18
CA ILE A 33 7.52 15.38 15.47
C ILE A 33 9.00 15.70 15.68
N MET A 34 9.89 14.71 15.57
CA MET A 34 11.31 14.83 15.83
C MET A 34 12.03 15.80 14.87
N SER A 35 11.61 15.84 13.61
CA SER A 35 12.19 16.77 12.60
C SER A 35 11.69 18.20 12.77
N GLY A 36 10.65 18.44 13.58
CA GLY A 36 9.99 19.73 13.73
C GLY A 36 8.97 20.03 12.64
N ALA A 37 8.66 19.06 11.77
CA ALA A 37 7.61 19.20 10.77
C ALA A 37 6.21 19.30 11.41
N PHE A 38 6.03 18.69 12.58
CA PHE A 38 4.81 18.77 13.39
C PHE A 38 4.90 19.81 14.53
N ALA A 39 5.82 20.80 14.42
CA ALA A 39 5.80 21.88 15.39
C ALA A 39 4.40 22.55 15.46
N PRO A 40 3.88 22.85 16.68
CA PRO A 40 4.59 22.94 17.96
C PRO A 40 4.67 21.64 18.77
N LEU A 41 4.19 20.49 18.26
CA LEU A 41 4.19 19.24 19.02
C LEU A 41 5.62 18.81 19.41
N LYS A 42 5.78 18.36 20.68
CA LYS A 42 7.03 17.81 21.23
C LYS A 42 6.93 16.33 21.55
N GLY A 43 5.76 15.74 21.32
CA GLY A 43 5.46 14.35 21.62
C GLY A 43 4.07 13.97 21.14
N PHE A 44 3.62 12.80 21.55
CA PHE A 44 2.24 12.39 21.34
C PHE A 44 1.32 13.11 22.32
N LEU A 45 0.14 13.54 21.82
CA LEU A 45 -0.79 14.35 22.59
C LEU A 45 -1.20 13.66 23.89
N GLY A 46 -1.29 14.43 24.97
CA GLY A 46 -1.99 14.04 26.19
C GLY A 46 -3.51 14.16 26.01
N LYS A 47 -4.25 13.64 26.98
CA LYS A 47 -5.71 13.54 26.92
C LYS A 47 -6.40 14.90 26.72
N ASP A 48 -5.92 15.94 27.38
CA ASP A 48 -6.55 17.26 27.32
C ASP A 48 -6.32 17.93 25.96
N ASP A 49 -5.08 17.89 25.44
CA ASP A 49 -4.78 18.36 24.07
C ASP A 49 -5.53 17.55 23.03
N TYR A 50 -5.59 16.22 23.18
CA TYR A 50 -6.39 15.36 22.31
C TYR A 50 -7.86 15.79 22.26
N ASN A 51 -8.50 15.99 23.41
CA ASN A 51 -9.90 16.44 23.49
C ASN A 51 -10.09 17.81 22.84
N SER A 52 -9.17 18.74 23.08
CA SER A 52 -9.22 20.09 22.49
C SER A 52 -9.05 20.04 20.97
N VAL A 53 -8.13 19.22 20.46
CA VAL A 53 -7.90 19.04 19.02
C VAL A 53 -9.13 18.41 18.36
N VAL A 54 -9.70 17.36 18.94
CA VAL A 54 -10.91 16.70 18.40
C VAL A 54 -12.07 17.71 18.32
N ASN A 55 -12.32 18.47 19.38
CA ASN A 55 -13.48 19.35 19.45
C ASN A 55 -13.28 20.72 18.79
N ASN A 56 -12.07 21.30 18.88
CA ASN A 56 -11.82 22.70 18.57
C ASN A 56 -10.74 22.91 17.49
N MET A 57 -10.07 21.88 17.00
CA MET A 57 -8.91 21.98 16.09
C MET A 57 -7.75 22.82 16.69
N ARG A 58 -7.56 22.79 18.01
CA ARG A 58 -6.53 23.56 18.73
C ARG A 58 -5.91 22.75 19.86
N LEU A 59 -4.66 23.02 20.12
CA LEU A 59 -4.02 22.62 21.37
C LEU A 59 -4.58 23.48 22.53
N ILE A 60 -4.42 23.05 23.77
CA ILE A 60 -4.81 23.83 24.96
C ILE A 60 -4.07 25.16 25.02
N SER A 61 -2.82 25.19 24.56
CA SER A 61 -2.01 26.39 24.42
C SER A 61 -2.55 27.42 23.42
N GLY A 62 -3.55 27.04 22.60
CA GLY A 62 -4.29 27.89 21.67
C GLY A 62 -3.88 27.76 20.22
N GLU A 63 -2.74 27.17 19.91
CA GLU A 63 -2.29 26.99 18.53
C GLU A 63 -3.22 26.08 17.73
N VAL A 64 -3.43 26.43 16.46
CA VAL A 64 -4.21 25.64 15.53
C VAL A 64 -3.53 24.30 15.27
N TRP A 65 -4.25 23.21 15.57
CA TRP A 65 -3.82 21.86 15.30
C TRP A 65 -5.05 20.97 14.99
N PRO A 66 -5.33 20.61 13.71
CA PRO A 66 -6.63 20.09 13.33
C PRO A 66 -6.80 18.56 13.45
N ILE A 67 -5.70 17.80 13.60
CA ILE A 67 -5.72 16.33 13.60
C ILE A 67 -4.96 15.81 14.84
N PRO A 68 -5.53 14.89 15.62
CA PRO A 68 -4.85 14.34 16.79
C PRO A 68 -3.68 13.43 16.36
N ILE A 69 -2.53 13.62 17.02
CA ILE A 69 -1.34 12.76 16.87
C ILE A 69 -1.18 11.96 18.14
N THR A 70 -1.59 10.70 18.11
CA THR A 70 -1.73 9.82 19.26
C THR A 70 -0.89 8.56 19.11
N LEU A 71 -0.46 8.00 20.23
CA LEU A 71 0.21 6.70 20.29
C LEU A 71 -0.74 5.68 20.90
N ASP A 72 -1.19 4.74 20.10
CA ASP A 72 -2.14 3.71 20.50
C ASP A 72 -1.44 2.41 20.88
N VAL A 73 -1.93 1.77 21.94
CA VAL A 73 -1.42 0.49 22.46
C VAL A 73 -2.56 -0.44 22.86
N ASP A 74 -2.27 -1.74 22.91
CA ASP A 74 -3.20 -2.73 23.44
C ASP A 74 -3.33 -2.61 24.99
N GLU A 75 -4.48 -2.94 25.55
CA GLU A 75 -4.69 -3.00 27.00
C GLU A 75 -3.69 -3.95 27.68
N ASN A 76 -3.36 -5.06 27.02
CA ASN A 76 -2.37 -6.02 27.50
C ASN A 76 -0.98 -5.38 27.60
N PHE A 77 -0.62 -4.47 26.71
CA PHE A 77 0.66 -3.76 26.83
C PHE A 77 0.74 -2.96 28.13
N ILE A 78 -0.35 -2.33 28.54
CA ILE A 78 -0.43 -1.57 29.81
C ILE A 78 -0.35 -2.52 31.02
N SER A 79 -1.20 -3.55 31.05
CA SER A 79 -1.31 -4.48 32.18
C SER A 79 -0.07 -5.35 32.37
N ASP A 80 0.42 -6.01 31.31
CA ASP A 80 1.52 -6.97 31.37
C ASP A 80 2.86 -6.29 31.68
N ASN A 81 3.00 -5.02 31.34
CA ASN A 81 4.20 -4.23 31.60
C ASN A 81 4.10 -3.31 32.80
N SER A 82 2.95 -3.29 33.50
CA SER A 82 2.69 -2.39 34.65
C SER A 82 2.98 -0.93 34.30
N ILE A 83 2.43 -0.48 33.16
CA ILE A 83 2.62 0.89 32.65
C ILE A 83 1.73 1.85 33.43
N GLU A 84 2.34 2.89 34.01
CA GLU A 84 1.69 3.95 34.77
C GLU A 84 2.15 5.33 34.28
N ILE A 85 1.45 6.39 34.70
CA ILE A 85 1.91 7.77 34.48
C ILE A 85 3.29 7.97 35.09
N GLY A 86 4.20 8.57 34.35
CA GLY A 86 5.60 8.73 34.71
C GLY A 86 6.51 7.58 34.21
N THR A 87 5.94 6.46 33.74
CA THR A 87 6.74 5.37 33.19
C THR A 87 7.46 5.83 31.92
N LYS A 88 8.77 5.53 31.84
CA LYS A 88 9.58 5.73 30.64
C LYS A 88 9.62 4.44 29.83
N ILE A 89 9.29 4.51 28.56
CA ILE A 89 9.33 3.37 27.62
C ILE A 89 10.24 3.66 26.44
N ALA A 90 10.79 2.59 25.85
CA ALA A 90 11.62 2.66 24.64
C ALA A 90 10.75 2.46 23.39
N LEU A 91 10.77 3.42 22.47
CA LEU A 91 10.09 3.34 21.18
C LEU A 91 11.06 2.83 20.12
N ARG A 92 10.68 1.75 19.44
CA ARG A 92 11.55 1.06 18.47
C ARG A 92 10.84 0.88 17.12
N GLU A 93 11.62 0.86 16.06
CA GLU A 93 11.13 0.40 14.76
C GLU A 93 11.11 -1.14 14.68
N LYS A 94 10.55 -1.69 13.60
CA LYS A 94 10.34 -3.15 13.41
C LYS A 94 11.63 -3.98 13.48
N GLU A 95 12.77 -3.42 13.07
CA GLU A 95 14.09 -4.07 13.15
C GLU A 95 14.71 -3.97 14.56
N GLY A 96 14.04 -3.29 15.49
CA GLY A 96 14.45 -3.14 16.88
C GLY A 96 15.34 -1.94 17.18
N PHE A 97 15.65 -1.08 16.20
CA PHE A 97 16.40 0.15 16.44
C PHE A 97 15.63 1.10 17.36
N LEU A 98 16.35 1.63 18.34
CA LEU A 98 15.80 2.58 19.30
C LEU A 98 15.65 3.97 18.64
N ILE A 99 14.43 4.49 18.60
CA ILE A 99 14.11 5.78 17.96
C ILE A 99 14.04 6.91 19.00
N ALA A 100 13.30 6.69 20.07
CA ALA A 100 13.11 7.65 21.14
C ALA A 100 12.74 6.96 22.45
N PHE A 101 12.80 7.71 23.54
CA PHE A 101 12.07 7.38 24.75
C PHE A 101 10.80 8.21 24.84
N LEU A 102 9.73 7.63 25.37
CA LEU A 102 8.51 8.33 25.76
C LEU A 102 8.39 8.29 27.28
N THR A 103 8.28 9.47 27.91
CA THR A 103 7.87 9.57 29.31
C THR A 103 6.36 9.80 29.33
N ILE A 104 5.60 8.83 29.83
CA ILE A 104 4.14 8.81 29.75
C ILE A 104 3.56 9.83 30.72
N SER A 105 2.79 10.79 30.22
CA SER A 105 2.04 11.78 31.00
C SER A 105 0.58 11.42 31.17
N ASP A 106 0.00 10.70 30.22
CA ASP A 106 -1.42 10.34 30.16
C ASP A 106 -1.64 8.93 29.62
N ILE A 107 -2.68 8.27 30.14
CA ILE A 107 -3.20 6.98 29.68
C ILE A 107 -4.73 7.07 29.68
N TRP A 108 -5.37 6.82 28.53
CA TRP A 108 -6.84 6.85 28.44
C TRP A 108 -7.37 6.00 27.28
N SER A 109 -8.64 5.61 27.37
CA SER A 109 -9.38 5.01 26.26
C SER A 109 -10.22 6.09 25.62
N PRO A 110 -9.99 6.40 24.32
CA PRO A 110 -10.74 7.43 23.59
C PRO A 110 -12.13 6.93 23.20
N ASP A 111 -13.06 7.87 23.03
CA ASP A 111 -14.30 7.62 22.29
C ASP A 111 -14.01 7.77 20.78
N LYS A 112 -13.76 6.64 20.11
CA LYS A 112 -13.36 6.63 18.71
C LYS A 112 -14.49 7.01 17.76
N GLU A 113 -15.75 6.84 18.14
CA GLU A 113 -16.89 7.26 17.31
C GLU A 113 -16.99 8.78 17.32
N VAL A 114 -16.82 9.42 18.50
CA VAL A 114 -16.74 10.87 18.61
C VAL A 114 -15.54 11.41 17.82
N GLU A 115 -14.37 10.77 17.91
CA GLU A 115 -13.20 11.14 17.12
C GLU A 115 -13.49 11.02 15.61
N ALA A 116 -14.09 9.89 15.16
CA ALA A 116 -14.42 9.67 13.77
C ALA A 116 -15.35 10.74 13.21
N GLU A 117 -16.44 11.04 13.92
CA GLU A 117 -17.40 12.07 13.50
C GLU A 117 -16.75 13.47 13.45
N ALA A 118 -15.92 13.81 14.44
CA ALA A 118 -15.25 15.10 14.49
C ALA A 118 -14.21 15.28 13.38
N ILE A 119 -13.39 14.26 13.10
CA ILE A 119 -12.25 14.34 12.18
C ILE A 119 -12.69 14.06 10.73
N PHE A 120 -13.53 13.05 10.52
CA PHE A 120 -13.90 12.55 9.19
C PHE A 120 -15.33 12.88 8.77
N LYS A 121 -16.14 13.48 9.66
CA LYS A 121 -17.58 13.72 9.45
C LYS A 121 -18.36 12.45 9.11
N SER A 122 -17.90 11.31 9.58
CA SER A 122 -18.48 10.00 9.30
C SER A 122 -17.98 8.95 10.27
N THR A 123 -18.83 7.99 10.62
CA THR A 123 -18.48 6.75 11.33
C THR A 123 -18.50 5.53 10.41
N ASN A 124 -18.72 5.72 9.11
CA ASN A 124 -18.76 4.63 8.14
C ASN A 124 -17.36 4.09 7.83
N THR A 125 -17.13 2.82 8.09
CA THR A 125 -15.84 2.13 7.88
C THR A 125 -15.45 1.96 6.41
N HIS A 126 -16.32 2.28 5.46
CA HIS A 126 -15.92 2.40 4.04
C HIS A 126 -14.94 3.57 3.83
N HIS A 127 -14.99 4.58 4.68
CA HIS A 127 -13.99 5.64 4.72
C HIS A 127 -12.66 5.10 5.29
N PRO A 128 -11.53 5.15 4.55
CA PRO A 128 -10.27 4.50 4.97
C PRO A 128 -9.72 5.03 6.31
N GLY A 129 -9.89 6.33 6.61
CA GLY A 129 -9.51 6.92 7.89
C GLY A 129 -10.34 6.39 9.06
N VAL A 130 -11.66 6.28 8.86
CA VAL A 130 -12.58 5.70 9.86
C VAL A 130 -12.28 4.23 10.07
N ASN A 131 -12.07 3.46 8.99
CA ASN A 131 -11.70 2.05 9.10
C ASN A 131 -10.39 1.87 9.90
N ASN A 132 -9.40 2.71 9.64
CA ASN A 132 -8.15 2.68 10.40
C ASN A 132 -8.39 2.96 11.89
N LEU A 133 -9.16 4.01 12.20
CA LEU A 133 -9.46 4.41 13.57
C LEU A 133 -10.26 3.37 14.35
N LEU A 134 -11.33 2.84 13.77
CA LEU A 134 -12.24 1.94 14.50
C LEU A 134 -11.74 0.49 14.54
N ASN A 135 -11.09 -0.01 13.46
CA ASN A 135 -10.75 -1.42 13.31
C ASN A 135 -9.26 -1.75 13.48
N ILE A 136 -8.35 -0.78 13.28
CA ILE A 136 -6.89 -1.04 13.31
C ILE A 136 -6.23 -0.39 14.52
N THR A 137 -6.55 0.86 14.83
CA THR A 137 -6.03 1.60 15.98
C THR A 137 -6.42 0.88 17.27
N LYS A 138 -5.48 0.73 18.21
CA LYS A 138 -5.65 0.03 19.50
C LYS A 138 -6.55 0.81 20.46
N SER A 139 -7.01 0.13 21.55
CA SER A 139 -8.04 0.63 22.47
C SER A 139 -7.57 1.69 23.45
N VAL A 140 -6.28 1.73 23.75
CA VAL A 140 -5.71 2.66 24.73
C VAL A 140 -4.77 3.64 24.06
N TYR A 141 -4.87 4.92 24.38
CA TYR A 141 -3.92 5.95 23.97
C TYR A 141 -2.99 6.30 25.13
N ILE A 142 -1.73 6.52 24.80
CA ILE A 142 -0.71 7.04 25.73
C ILE A 142 -0.12 8.33 25.14
N GLY A 143 -0.04 9.36 25.98
CA GLY A 143 0.56 10.65 25.63
C GLY A 143 1.81 10.92 26.45
N GLY A 144 2.65 11.82 25.97
CA GLY A 144 3.83 12.24 26.71
C GLY A 144 4.90 12.88 25.87
N GLU A 145 5.95 13.33 26.54
CA GLU A 145 7.10 13.99 25.92
C GLU A 145 8.12 12.97 25.43
N LEU A 146 8.69 13.25 24.25
CA LEU A 146 9.70 12.42 23.61
C LEU A 146 11.12 12.91 23.95
N THR A 147 11.99 11.97 24.34
CA THR A 147 13.43 12.15 24.32
C THR A 147 13.98 11.55 23.04
N TYR A 148 14.43 12.40 22.10
CA TYR A 148 14.88 12.00 20.78
C TYR A 148 16.23 11.31 20.82
N ILE A 149 16.40 10.24 20.04
CA ILE A 149 17.65 9.48 19.97
C ILE A 149 18.18 9.47 18.54
N GLN A 150 17.41 8.98 17.60
CA GLN A 150 17.79 8.98 16.18
C GLN A 150 16.55 8.96 15.29
N GLN A 151 16.67 9.56 14.09
CA GLN A 151 15.60 9.50 13.09
C GLN A 151 15.41 8.05 12.59
N PRO A 152 14.19 7.64 12.21
CA PRO A 152 13.98 6.44 11.42
C PRO A 152 14.86 6.44 10.18
N LYS A 153 15.45 5.29 9.85
CA LYS A 153 16.38 5.20 8.74
C LYS A 153 15.65 4.86 7.45
N HIS A 154 15.78 5.72 6.45
CA HIS A 154 15.30 5.49 5.11
C HIS A 154 16.44 5.09 4.18
N TYR A 155 16.25 4.00 3.41
CA TYR A 155 17.21 3.53 2.43
C TYR A 155 16.83 3.96 1.00
N ASP A 156 15.60 4.42 0.80
CA ASP A 156 15.06 4.89 -0.46
C ASP A 156 15.17 6.42 -0.58
N TYR A 157 15.68 6.88 -1.69
CA TYR A 157 15.76 8.30 -2.05
C TYR A 157 16.32 9.24 -0.95
N PRO A 158 17.45 8.93 -0.28
CA PRO A 158 17.92 9.69 0.87
C PRO A 158 18.21 11.17 0.55
N LEU A 159 18.58 11.47 -0.71
CA LEU A 159 18.83 12.85 -1.16
C LEU A 159 17.56 13.67 -1.41
N LEU A 160 16.39 13.06 -1.36
CA LEU A 160 15.09 13.72 -1.51
C LEU A 160 14.32 13.84 -0.19
N ARG A 161 14.83 13.27 0.90
CA ARG A 161 14.19 13.28 2.22
C ARG A 161 14.79 14.35 3.11
N HIS A 162 14.34 15.58 2.91
CA HIS A 162 14.85 16.72 3.69
C HIS A 162 14.00 16.94 4.95
N THR A 163 14.65 17.27 6.05
CA THR A 163 14.00 17.84 7.23
C THR A 163 13.61 19.30 6.97
N PRO A 164 12.70 19.88 7.80
CA PRO A 164 12.38 21.31 7.68
C PRO A 164 13.58 22.24 7.71
N SER A 165 14.58 21.96 8.56
CA SER A 165 15.79 22.78 8.67
C SER A 165 16.68 22.68 7.43
N GLU A 166 16.78 21.49 6.84
CA GLU A 166 17.55 21.27 5.61
C GLU A 166 16.91 21.97 4.41
N LEU A 167 15.57 21.86 4.26
CA LEU A 167 14.86 22.56 3.17
C LEU A 167 14.98 24.08 3.29
N LYS A 168 14.78 24.64 4.48
CA LYS A 168 14.98 26.07 4.70
C LYS A 168 16.38 26.51 4.32
N SER A 169 17.40 25.75 4.75
CA SER A 169 18.79 26.02 4.35
C SER A 169 19.04 25.93 2.84
N GLN A 170 18.33 25.00 2.15
CA GLN A 170 18.42 24.94 0.68
C GLN A 170 17.75 26.14 0.02
N PHE A 171 16.57 26.56 0.48
CA PHE A 171 15.89 27.76 -0.03
C PHE A 171 16.76 29.02 0.14
N ASP A 172 17.36 29.19 1.32
CA ASP A 172 18.29 30.31 1.58
C ASP A 172 19.48 30.31 0.62
N LYS A 173 20.11 29.14 0.39
CA LYS A 173 21.24 29.01 -0.55
C LYS A 173 20.87 29.30 -2.00
N MET A 174 19.62 29.02 -2.38
CA MET A 174 19.07 29.26 -3.72
C MET A 174 18.50 30.69 -3.87
N GLY A 175 18.45 31.46 -2.78
CA GLY A 175 17.84 32.78 -2.76
C GLY A 175 16.32 32.76 -2.94
N TRP A 176 15.66 31.71 -2.52
CA TRP A 176 14.21 31.55 -2.62
C TRP A 176 13.51 32.21 -1.42
N GLU A 177 12.73 33.24 -1.67
CA GLU A 177 12.00 33.97 -0.63
C GLU A 177 10.54 33.55 -0.53
N LYS A 178 9.89 33.33 -1.70
CA LYS A 178 8.52 32.84 -1.78
C LYS A 178 8.51 31.42 -2.35
N ILE A 179 7.88 30.50 -1.65
CA ILE A 179 7.82 29.09 -2.04
C ILE A 179 6.36 28.61 -2.02
N VAL A 180 5.89 28.12 -3.16
CA VAL A 180 4.61 27.43 -3.28
C VAL A 180 4.81 25.94 -3.10
N ALA A 181 4.16 25.33 -2.13
CA ALA A 181 4.12 23.88 -1.98
C ALA A 181 3.03 23.26 -2.85
N PHE A 182 3.39 22.26 -3.64
CA PHE A 182 2.46 21.40 -4.34
C PHE A 182 2.46 20.01 -3.72
N GLN A 183 1.35 19.66 -3.06
CA GLN A 183 1.16 18.35 -2.45
C GLN A 183 0.48 17.39 -3.40
N THR A 184 0.98 16.15 -3.48
CA THR A 184 0.31 15.06 -4.19
C THR A 184 0.61 13.69 -3.56
N ARG A 185 -0.27 12.73 -3.80
CA ARG A 185 -0.07 11.31 -3.53
C ARG A 185 -0.25 10.45 -4.80
N ASN A 186 -0.47 11.10 -5.93
CA ASN A 186 -0.65 10.47 -7.23
C ASN A 186 0.52 10.84 -8.15
N PRO A 187 0.81 10.05 -9.19
CA PRO A 187 1.71 10.47 -10.25
C PRO A 187 1.28 11.83 -10.83
N MET A 188 2.24 12.67 -11.13
CA MET A 188 1.96 13.94 -11.76
C MET A 188 1.84 13.79 -13.27
N HIS A 189 0.78 14.37 -13.84
CA HIS A 189 0.52 14.45 -15.27
C HIS A 189 0.59 15.90 -15.74
N ARG A 190 0.41 16.16 -17.04
CA ARG A 190 0.49 17.52 -17.61
C ARG A 190 -0.42 18.52 -16.88
N ALA A 191 -1.65 18.12 -16.55
CA ALA A 191 -2.56 18.98 -15.79
C ALA A 191 -1.95 19.43 -14.45
N HIS A 192 -1.35 18.48 -13.69
CA HIS A 192 -0.72 18.79 -12.41
C HIS A 192 0.51 19.70 -12.57
N LYS A 193 1.30 19.48 -13.64
CA LYS A 193 2.44 20.35 -13.97
C LYS A 193 1.97 21.77 -14.28
N GLU A 194 0.93 21.91 -15.10
CA GLU A 194 0.37 23.23 -15.44
C GLU A 194 -0.23 23.94 -14.23
N ILE A 195 -0.93 23.21 -13.36
CA ILE A 195 -1.44 23.73 -12.09
C ILE A 195 -0.29 24.26 -11.23
N ALA A 196 0.71 23.42 -10.96
CA ALA A 196 1.81 23.77 -10.08
C ALA A 196 2.64 24.95 -10.64
N TYR A 197 2.89 24.98 -11.95
CA TYR A 197 3.64 26.03 -12.61
C TYR A 197 2.88 27.36 -12.60
N LYS A 198 1.59 27.35 -12.97
CA LYS A 198 0.75 28.55 -12.94
C LYS A 198 0.61 29.12 -11.53
N ALA A 199 0.40 28.25 -10.53
CA ALA A 199 0.32 28.67 -9.13
C ALA A 199 1.58 29.37 -8.67
N ALA A 200 2.77 28.84 -9.00
CA ALA A 200 4.04 29.50 -8.66
C ALA A 200 4.25 30.82 -9.40
N THR A 201 3.89 30.87 -10.69
CA THR A 201 4.04 32.06 -11.51
C THR A 201 3.10 33.18 -11.06
N GLU A 202 1.87 32.87 -10.67
CA GLU A 202 0.84 33.85 -10.25
C GLU A 202 1.27 34.64 -9.01
N VAL A 203 1.99 34.00 -8.09
CA VAL A 203 2.47 34.65 -6.86
C VAL A 203 3.95 34.99 -6.90
N GLU A 204 4.59 34.88 -8.07
CA GLU A 204 6.01 35.14 -8.29
C GLU A 204 6.90 34.38 -7.31
N ALA A 205 6.68 33.05 -7.20
CA ALA A 205 7.34 32.19 -6.26
C ALA A 205 8.07 31.01 -6.93
N ASN A 206 8.96 30.36 -6.20
CA ASN A 206 9.55 29.09 -6.56
C ASN A 206 8.62 27.93 -6.13
N LEU A 207 8.80 26.77 -6.72
CA LEU A 207 7.92 25.61 -6.53
C LEU A 207 8.61 24.51 -5.74
N LEU A 208 7.99 24.07 -4.66
CA LEU A 208 8.32 22.81 -3.99
C LEU A 208 7.29 21.74 -4.33
N ILE A 209 7.67 20.75 -5.13
CA ILE A 209 6.89 19.51 -5.27
C ILE A 209 7.16 18.66 -4.02
N HIS A 210 6.15 18.48 -3.17
CA HIS A 210 6.31 17.86 -1.85
C HIS A 210 5.32 16.71 -1.67
N PRO A 211 5.50 15.59 -2.42
CA PRO A 211 4.60 14.45 -2.38
C PRO A 211 4.73 13.66 -1.08
N VAL A 212 3.62 13.04 -0.68
CA VAL A 212 3.58 12.12 0.45
C VAL A 212 4.10 10.75 0.03
N VAL A 213 5.07 10.22 0.81
CA VAL A 213 5.66 8.87 0.61
C VAL A 213 5.45 7.94 1.82
N GLY A 214 4.79 8.38 2.87
CA GLY A 214 4.27 7.52 3.94
C GLY A 214 3.02 6.75 3.50
N GLN A 215 2.23 6.29 4.47
CA GLN A 215 1.01 5.56 4.16
C GLN A 215 -0.02 6.46 3.45
N THR A 216 -0.65 5.92 2.42
CA THR A 216 -1.76 6.51 1.69
C THR A 216 -2.95 5.55 1.70
N LYS A 217 -3.93 5.70 0.82
CA LYS A 217 -5.06 4.77 0.80
C LYS A 217 -4.73 3.50 -0.01
N PRO A 218 -5.39 2.36 0.31
CA PRO A 218 -5.30 1.16 -0.52
C PRO A 218 -5.65 1.43 -1.99
N GLY A 219 -4.88 0.84 -2.90
CA GLY A 219 -5.04 0.99 -4.34
C GLY A 219 -4.36 2.22 -4.95
N ASP A 220 -3.68 3.05 -4.17
CA ASP A 220 -2.77 4.06 -4.72
C ASP A 220 -1.52 3.39 -5.32
N ILE A 221 -0.95 4.00 -6.36
CA ILE A 221 0.29 3.54 -6.98
C ILE A 221 1.42 3.60 -5.93
N ASP A 222 2.29 2.59 -5.92
CA ASP A 222 3.41 2.51 -4.98
C ASP A 222 4.30 3.75 -5.03
N HIS A 223 4.95 4.06 -3.92
CA HIS A 223 5.70 5.30 -3.82
C HIS A 223 6.97 5.33 -4.69
N PHE A 224 7.60 4.18 -4.97
CA PHE A 224 8.78 4.11 -5.84
C PHE A 224 8.42 4.54 -7.26
N THR A 225 7.34 4.02 -7.83
CA THR A 225 6.81 4.41 -9.13
C THR A 225 6.42 5.88 -9.15
N ARG A 226 5.73 6.36 -8.11
CA ARG A 226 5.36 7.78 -8.00
C ARG A 226 6.59 8.69 -7.97
N VAL A 227 7.62 8.34 -7.20
CA VAL A 227 8.85 9.15 -7.11
C VAL A 227 9.60 9.17 -8.44
N ARG A 228 9.69 8.04 -9.15
CA ARG A 228 10.26 8.02 -10.50
C ARG A 228 9.49 8.93 -11.47
N CYS A 229 8.15 8.92 -11.41
CA CYS A 229 7.33 9.87 -12.18
C CYS A 229 7.63 11.34 -11.80
N TYR A 230 7.80 11.65 -10.50
CA TYR A 230 8.13 13.01 -10.06
C TYR A 230 9.52 13.44 -10.54
N GLN A 231 10.52 12.56 -10.50
CA GLN A 231 11.85 12.85 -11.02
C GLN A 231 11.82 13.15 -12.53
N LYS A 232 11.03 12.41 -13.30
CA LYS A 232 10.90 12.65 -14.74
C LYS A 232 10.17 13.96 -15.07
N ILE A 233 9.09 14.27 -14.35
CA ILE A 233 8.34 15.51 -14.61
C ILE A 233 9.12 16.77 -14.28
N LEU A 234 10.13 16.72 -13.40
CA LEU A 234 11.00 17.86 -13.11
C LEU A 234 11.66 18.44 -14.36
N ASN A 235 12.00 17.63 -15.35
CA ASN A 235 12.60 18.06 -16.61
C ASN A 235 11.69 18.96 -17.46
N HIS A 236 10.39 19.05 -17.11
CA HIS A 236 9.41 19.91 -17.78
C HIS A 236 9.17 21.24 -17.07
N PHE A 237 9.90 21.51 -15.99
CA PHE A 237 9.90 22.82 -15.34
C PHE A 237 11.17 23.61 -15.73
N PRO A 238 11.11 24.95 -15.72
CA PRO A 238 12.31 25.74 -15.93
C PRO A 238 13.40 25.43 -14.91
N GLU A 239 14.64 25.38 -15.36
CA GLU A 239 15.78 25.08 -14.50
C GLU A 239 15.89 26.07 -13.32
N GLY A 240 16.19 25.58 -12.14
CA GLY A 240 16.39 26.39 -10.93
C GLY A 240 15.10 26.94 -10.30
N THR A 241 13.91 26.64 -10.85
CA THR A 241 12.63 27.16 -10.32
C THR A 241 11.86 26.15 -9.46
N THR A 242 12.20 24.88 -9.53
CA THR A 242 11.43 23.80 -8.93
C THR A 242 12.34 22.83 -8.19
N MET A 243 11.93 22.43 -6.99
CA MET A 243 12.59 21.41 -6.16
C MET A 243 11.61 20.28 -5.83
N LEU A 244 12.12 19.05 -5.72
CA LEU A 244 11.41 17.87 -5.23
C LEU A 244 11.94 17.51 -3.85
N SER A 245 11.04 17.35 -2.88
CA SER A 245 11.34 16.76 -1.58
C SER A 245 10.21 15.83 -1.14
N LEU A 246 10.54 14.74 -0.48
CA LEU A 246 9.60 13.71 -0.08
C LEU A 246 9.14 13.91 1.37
N LEU A 247 7.83 13.83 1.62
CA LEU A 247 7.27 13.97 2.94
C LEU A 247 6.88 12.60 3.51
N PRO A 248 7.50 12.13 4.61
CA PRO A 248 7.17 10.87 5.25
C PRO A 248 5.88 10.99 6.10
N LEU A 249 4.79 11.43 5.49
CA LEU A 249 3.50 11.63 6.14
C LEU A 249 2.60 10.41 5.93
N SER A 250 1.99 9.91 7.00
CA SER A 250 0.87 8.98 6.92
C SER A 250 -0.43 9.77 6.79
N MET A 251 -1.05 9.75 5.61
CA MET A 251 -2.29 10.48 5.35
C MET A 251 -3.47 9.91 6.15
N ARG A 252 -4.41 10.79 6.55
CA ARG A 252 -5.63 10.44 7.29
C ARG A 252 -6.88 10.37 6.41
N MET A 253 -6.85 11.00 5.23
CA MET A 253 -7.99 11.21 4.32
C MET A 253 -9.09 12.09 4.94
N ALA A 254 -8.72 12.98 5.84
CA ALA A 254 -9.64 13.83 6.63
C ALA A 254 -10.09 15.11 5.91
N GLY A 255 -9.93 15.18 4.59
CA GLY A 255 -10.43 16.27 3.76
C GLY A 255 -10.05 17.67 4.27
N PRO A 256 -11.04 18.48 4.70
CA PRO A 256 -10.79 19.86 5.15
C PRO A 256 -9.78 19.97 6.30
N ARG A 257 -9.90 19.15 7.34
CA ARG A 257 -8.95 19.16 8.47
C ARG A 257 -7.55 18.78 8.04
N GLU A 258 -7.43 17.82 7.14
CA GLU A 258 -6.12 17.42 6.61
C GLU A 258 -5.51 18.49 5.69
N ALA A 259 -6.31 19.22 4.95
CA ALA A 259 -5.83 20.36 4.14
C ALA A 259 -5.21 21.46 5.04
N LEU A 260 -5.86 21.78 6.14
CA LEU A 260 -5.32 22.70 7.14
C LEU A 260 -4.03 22.19 7.77
N TRP A 261 -3.98 20.90 8.10
CA TRP A 261 -2.79 20.22 8.61
C TRP A 261 -1.64 20.24 7.58
N HIS A 262 -1.96 19.99 6.31
CA HIS A 262 -0.99 20.09 5.22
C HIS A 262 -0.40 21.50 5.08
N GLY A 263 -1.20 22.53 5.31
CA GLY A 263 -0.73 23.92 5.37
C GLY A 263 0.27 24.13 6.50
N LEU A 264 -0.06 23.73 7.72
CA LEU A 264 0.82 23.82 8.90
C LEU A 264 2.17 23.12 8.66
N ILE A 265 2.13 21.89 8.14
CA ILE A 265 3.34 21.15 7.83
C ILE A 265 4.22 21.92 6.84
N ARG A 266 3.67 22.41 5.72
CA ARG A 266 4.45 23.12 4.69
C ARG A 266 4.98 24.44 5.21
N LYS A 267 4.24 25.14 6.04
CA LYS A 267 4.76 26.33 6.74
C LYS A 267 5.99 25.97 7.58
N ASN A 268 5.94 24.85 8.32
CA ASN A 268 7.07 24.38 9.10
C ASN A 268 8.29 24.03 8.24
N TYR A 269 8.07 23.55 7.00
CA TYR A 269 9.12 23.32 6.00
C TYR A 269 9.62 24.61 5.32
N GLY A 270 9.06 25.78 5.63
CA GLY A 270 9.51 27.08 5.10
C GLY A 270 8.74 27.55 3.86
N CYS A 271 7.65 26.87 3.48
CA CYS A 271 6.81 27.35 2.39
C CYS A 271 5.95 28.54 2.84
N THR A 272 5.77 29.49 1.95
CA THR A 272 4.93 30.68 2.12
C THR A 272 3.54 30.49 1.59
N HIS A 273 3.39 29.61 0.61
CA HIS A 273 2.12 29.31 -0.06
C HIS A 273 1.92 27.80 -0.22
N ILE A 274 0.66 27.39 -0.35
CA ILE A 274 0.29 26.00 -0.67
C ILE A 274 -0.84 25.97 -1.69
N VAL A 275 -0.75 25.04 -2.65
CA VAL A 275 -1.84 24.76 -3.59
C VAL A 275 -2.83 23.79 -2.96
N ILE A 276 -4.11 24.20 -2.88
CA ILE A 276 -5.22 23.34 -2.46
C ILE A 276 -6.17 23.16 -3.64
N GLY A 277 -6.21 21.92 -4.13
CA GLY A 277 -7.12 21.54 -5.21
C GLY A 277 -8.53 21.21 -4.72
N ARG A 278 -9.40 20.91 -5.68
CA ARG A 278 -10.74 20.36 -5.41
C ARG A 278 -10.61 19.02 -4.69
N ASP A 279 -11.47 18.76 -3.69
CA ASP A 279 -11.49 17.50 -2.91
C ASP A 279 -10.11 17.12 -2.33
N HIS A 280 -9.40 18.13 -1.79
CA HIS A 280 -8.05 17.92 -1.25
C HIS A 280 -8.08 16.95 -0.07
N ALA A 281 -7.22 15.92 -0.11
CA ALA A 281 -7.12 14.85 0.88
C ALA A 281 -8.43 14.08 1.12
N GLY A 282 -9.36 14.10 0.15
CA GLY A 282 -10.59 13.34 0.20
C GLY A 282 -10.35 11.84 -0.04
N PRO A 283 -11.16 10.95 0.60
CA PRO A 283 -11.03 9.50 0.46
C PRO A 283 -11.58 8.97 -0.86
N GLY A 284 -12.35 9.78 -1.59
CA GLY A 284 -13.14 9.41 -2.75
C GLY A 284 -14.62 9.34 -2.40
N LYS A 285 -15.35 8.41 -3.02
CA LYS A 285 -16.80 8.25 -2.84
C LYS A 285 -17.13 7.15 -1.83
N ASP A 286 -18.30 7.30 -1.18
CA ASP A 286 -18.87 6.26 -0.33
C ASP A 286 -19.45 5.09 -1.17
N GLU A 287 -19.98 4.08 -0.51
CA GLU A 287 -20.63 2.91 -1.13
C GLU A 287 -21.86 3.26 -1.98
N ASN A 288 -22.47 4.44 -1.76
CA ASN A 288 -23.63 4.94 -2.50
C ASN A 288 -23.22 5.89 -3.63
N GLY A 289 -21.92 6.16 -3.81
CA GLY A 289 -21.39 7.05 -4.83
C GLY A 289 -21.39 8.54 -4.45
N ASN A 290 -21.63 8.90 -3.18
CA ASN A 290 -21.59 10.26 -2.69
C ASN A 290 -20.18 10.66 -2.24
N ASP A 291 -19.84 11.92 -2.38
CA ASP A 291 -18.60 12.46 -1.85
C ASP A 291 -18.72 12.69 -0.33
N TYR A 292 -17.67 12.36 0.45
CA TYR A 292 -17.64 12.58 1.91
C TYR A 292 -17.56 14.06 2.27
N TYR A 293 -16.94 14.87 1.41
CA TYR A 293 -16.72 16.30 1.65
C TYR A 293 -17.20 17.11 0.44
N GLY A 294 -17.60 18.35 0.68
CA GLY A 294 -17.88 19.29 -0.40
C GLY A 294 -16.60 19.61 -1.21
N PRO A 295 -16.73 19.88 -2.50
CA PRO A 295 -15.60 19.98 -3.43
C PRO A 295 -14.59 21.08 -3.07
N TYR A 296 -14.97 22.10 -2.34
CA TYR A 296 -14.14 23.24 -1.94
C TYR A 296 -14.05 23.47 -0.42
N GLU A 297 -14.65 22.60 0.40
CA GLU A 297 -14.59 22.72 1.86
C GLU A 297 -13.15 22.77 2.42
N ALA A 298 -12.21 22.08 1.76
CA ALA A 298 -10.80 22.11 2.13
C ALA A 298 -10.18 23.50 1.91
N GLN A 299 -10.54 24.16 0.82
CA GLN A 299 -10.10 25.54 0.53
C GLN A 299 -10.71 26.52 1.52
N ASP A 300 -12.02 26.43 1.77
CA ASP A 300 -12.73 27.30 2.70
C ASP A 300 -12.15 27.22 4.11
N LEU A 301 -11.85 26.01 4.59
CA LEU A 301 -11.27 25.83 5.91
C LEU A 301 -9.84 26.40 5.99
N LEU A 302 -8.98 26.12 5.03
CA LEU A 302 -7.62 26.64 5.04
C LEU A 302 -7.64 28.18 4.95
N LYS A 303 -8.47 28.77 4.09
CA LYS A 303 -8.62 30.22 3.94
C LYS A 303 -8.99 30.90 5.26
N LYS A 304 -9.91 30.27 6.03
CA LYS A 304 -10.31 30.78 7.35
C LYS A 304 -9.16 30.91 8.34
N TYR A 305 -8.15 30.03 8.24
CA TYR A 305 -7.03 29.97 9.17
C TYR A 305 -5.71 30.48 8.58
N SER A 306 -5.65 30.88 7.30
CA SER A 306 -4.42 31.28 6.59
C SER A 306 -3.57 32.31 7.33
N ASP A 307 -4.21 33.40 7.77
CA ASP A 307 -3.52 34.50 8.50
C ASP A 307 -2.94 34.01 9.82
N GLU A 308 -3.71 33.17 10.54
CA GLU A 308 -3.30 32.67 11.85
C GLU A 308 -2.14 31.68 11.76
N ILE A 309 -2.18 30.77 10.80
CA ILE A 309 -1.12 29.76 10.64
C ILE A 309 0.08 30.29 9.84
N GLY A 310 -0.06 31.41 9.16
CA GLY A 310 1.01 32.08 8.42
C GLY A 310 1.44 31.35 7.15
N ILE A 311 0.46 30.84 6.37
CA ILE A 311 0.65 30.31 5.03
C ILE A 311 -0.50 30.74 4.13
N GLU A 312 -0.21 31.25 2.95
CA GLU A 312 -1.22 31.67 1.98
C GLU A 312 -1.67 30.50 1.10
N MET A 313 -2.95 30.49 0.75
CA MET A 313 -3.50 29.48 -0.15
C MET A 313 -3.48 30.02 -1.58
N VAL A 314 -2.94 29.22 -2.51
CA VAL A 314 -3.18 29.44 -3.94
C VAL A 314 -4.36 28.57 -4.35
N GLU A 315 -5.48 29.24 -4.61
CA GLU A 315 -6.70 28.55 -5.07
C GLU A 315 -6.51 28.01 -6.48
N PHE A 316 -6.87 26.75 -6.67
CA PHE A 316 -6.81 26.17 -8.00
C PHE A 316 -8.14 25.55 -8.42
N LYS A 317 -8.56 25.92 -9.62
CA LYS A 317 -9.75 25.38 -10.27
C LYS A 317 -9.41 24.14 -11.09
N MET A 318 -10.40 23.28 -11.30
CA MET A 318 -10.23 22.08 -12.11
C MET A 318 -9.76 22.46 -13.52
N MET A 319 -8.61 21.91 -13.94
CA MET A 319 -8.07 22.08 -15.29
C MET A 319 -8.55 20.97 -16.20
N VAL A 320 -8.91 21.32 -17.42
CA VAL A 320 -9.27 20.39 -18.50
C VAL A 320 -8.46 20.73 -19.75
N TYR A 321 -8.14 19.72 -20.54
CA TYR A 321 -7.50 19.94 -21.83
C TYR A 321 -8.55 20.34 -22.87
N VAL A 322 -8.27 21.41 -23.61
CA VAL A 322 -9.13 21.91 -24.69
C VAL A 322 -8.49 21.52 -26.02
N GLU A 323 -9.12 20.58 -26.73
CA GLU A 323 -8.53 19.93 -27.90
C GLU A 323 -8.23 20.96 -29.01
N GLU A 324 -9.16 21.87 -29.28
CA GLU A 324 -9.04 22.84 -30.36
C GLU A 324 -7.96 23.91 -30.11
N LYS A 325 -7.58 24.10 -28.85
CA LYS A 325 -6.53 25.05 -28.45
C LYS A 325 -5.22 24.39 -28.11
N ALA A 326 -5.21 23.06 -27.99
CA ALA A 326 -4.07 22.26 -27.54
C ALA A 326 -3.45 22.73 -26.21
N GLU A 327 -4.29 23.22 -25.27
CA GLU A 327 -3.85 23.76 -23.97
C GLU A 327 -4.76 23.35 -22.82
N TYR A 328 -4.21 23.42 -21.59
CA TYR A 328 -4.98 23.26 -20.36
C TYR A 328 -5.61 24.59 -19.91
N MET A 329 -6.91 24.57 -19.66
CA MET A 329 -7.68 25.73 -19.20
C MET A 329 -8.49 25.38 -17.95
N PRO A 330 -8.76 26.37 -17.05
CA PRO A 330 -9.76 26.19 -16.01
C PRO A 330 -11.12 25.86 -16.63
N ILE A 331 -11.80 24.85 -16.10
CA ILE A 331 -13.06 24.32 -16.69
C ILE A 331 -14.14 25.41 -16.87
N GLU A 332 -14.17 26.39 -15.96
CA GLU A 332 -15.12 27.51 -16.00
C GLU A 332 -14.81 28.53 -17.10
N SER A 333 -13.53 28.59 -17.54
CA SER A 333 -13.06 29.52 -18.56
C SER A 333 -13.20 28.96 -19.99
N VAL A 334 -13.58 27.68 -20.13
CA VAL A 334 -13.70 27.04 -21.44
C VAL A 334 -15.04 27.39 -22.08
N PRO A 335 -15.05 27.99 -23.27
CA PRO A 335 -16.28 28.22 -24.04
C PRO A 335 -17.10 26.92 -24.21
N LYS A 336 -18.43 27.08 -24.24
CA LYS A 336 -19.36 25.93 -24.26
C LYS A 336 -19.26 25.06 -25.52
N ASP A 337 -18.81 25.65 -26.60
CA ASP A 337 -18.67 25.07 -27.93
C ASP A 337 -17.34 24.29 -28.13
N LEU A 338 -16.39 24.43 -27.20
CA LEU A 338 -15.12 23.73 -27.31
C LEU A 338 -15.14 22.38 -26.58
N LYS A 339 -14.46 21.41 -27.16
CA LYS A 339 -14.36 20.04 -26.63
C LYS A 339 -13.40 19.96 -25.45
N LYS A 340 -13.92 19.50 -24.31
CA LYS A 340 -13.17 19.31 -23.06
C LYS A 340 -12.75 17.84 -22.95
N LEU A 341 -11.47 17.59 -22.77
CA LEU A 341 -10.93 16.26 -22.53
C LEU A 341 -10.38 16.17 -21.10
N ASN A 342 -10.65 15.06 -20.45
CA ASN A 342 -10.13 14.73 -19.13
C ASN A 342 -10.07 13.21 -18.95
N ILE A 343 -9.05 12.71 -18.26
CA ILE A 343 -8.94 11.32 -17.85
C ILE A 343 -8.91 11.31 -16.32
N SER A 344 -9.87 10.63 -15.71
CA SER A 344 -9.90 10.44 -14.27
C SER A 344 -8.86 9.42 -13.81
N GLY A 345 -8.50 9.41 -12.53
CA GLY A 345 -7.60 8.37 -11.98
C GLY A 345 -8.15 6.95 -12.14
N THR A 346 -9.47 6.78 -12.14
CA THR A 346 -10.13 5.48 -12.41
C THR A 346 -9.97 5.08 -13.87
N GLU A 347 -10.21 6.00 -14.80
CA GLU A 347 -10.01 5.77 -16.24
C GLU A 347 -8.54 5.49 -16.56
N LEU A 348 -7.61 6.21 -15.94
CA LEU A 348 -6.18 5.97 -16.12
C LEU A 348 -5.81 4.55 -15.68
N ARG A 349 -6.26 4.10 -14.50
CA ARG A 349 -6.02 2.72 -14.05
C ARG A 349 -6.62 1.71 -15.00
N HIS A 350 -7.86 1.91 -15.43
CA HIS A 350 -8.49 1.05 -16.42
C HIS A 350 -7.67 0.95 -17.72
N ARG A 351 -7.14 2.08 -18.21
CA ARG A 351 -6.27 2.09 -19.41
C ARG A 351 -4.96 1.35 -19.18
N LEU A 352 -4.32 1.55 -18.03
CA LEU A 352 -3.09 0.85 -17.67
C LEU A 352 -3.31 -0.66 -17.54
N GLU A 353 -4.36 -1.09 -16.83
CA GLU A 353 -4.71 -2.49 -16.62
C GLU A 353 -5.08 -3.23 -17.92
N ASN A 354 -5.69 -2.52 -18.87
CA ASN A 354 -6.11 -3.08 -20.16
C ASN A 354 -5.18 -2.69 -21.33
N HIS A 355 -4.02 -2.10 -21.02
CA HIS A 355 -2.99 -1.67 -22.02
C HIS A 355 -3.53 -0.78 -23.12
N LEU A 356 -4.58 0.00 -22.82
CA LEU A 356 -5.14 0.98 -23.74
C LEU A 356 -4.17 2.17 -23.87
N ASP A 357 -4.24 2.84 -25.02
CA ASP A 357 -3.41 4.01 -25.28
C ASP A 357 -3.69 5.14 -24.29
N ILE A 358 -2.61 5.77 -23.78
CA ILE A 358 -2.67 6.94 -22.92
C ILE A 358 -2.21 8.13 -23.76
N PRO A 359 -3.13 9.08 -24.06
CA PRO A 359 -2.83 10.17 -24.97
C PRO A 359 -1.73 11.11 -24.47
N ASP A 360 -0.91 11.61 -25.38
CA ASP A 360 0.18 12.56 -25.08
C ASP A 360 -0.31 13.87 -24.46
N TRP A 361 -1.55 14.29 -24.76
CA TRP A 361 -2.12 15.47 -24.12
C TRP A 361 -2.35 15.27 -22.63
N PHE A 362 -2.54 14.03 -22.15
CA PHE A 362 -2.78 13.73 -20.73
C PHE A 362 -1.48 13.68 -19.93
N THR A 363 -0.45 12.97 -20.45
CA THR A 363 0.82 12.85 -19.74
C THR A 363 1.99 12.65 -20.70
N TYR A 364 3.20 12.70 -20.18
CA TYR A 364 4.44 12.56 -20.94
C TYR A 364 4.77 11.09 -21.19
N PRO A 365 5.35 10.74 -22.37
CA PRO A 365 5.65 9.33 -22.72
C PRO A 365 6.51 8.63 -21.66
N GLU A 366 7.53 9.28 -21.13
CA GLU A 366 8.41 8.72 -20.11
C GLU A 366 7.71 8.45 -18.76
N ILE A 367 6.61 9.15 -18.48
CA ILE A 367 5.75 8.87 -17.32
C ILE A 367 4.84 7.68 -17.61
N VAL A 368 4.34 7.56 -18.86
CA VAL A 368 3.57 6.38 -19.31
C VAL A 368 4.41 5.12 -19.15
N ASP A 369 5.69 5.16 -19.54
CA ASP A 369 6.61 4.03 -19.44
C ASP A 369 6.79 3.58 -17.97
N GLU A 370 6.97 4.53 -17.03
CA GLU A 370 7.05 4.23 -15.60
C GLU A 370 5.75 3.61 -15.05
N LEU A 371 4.61 4.14 -15.49
CA LEU A 371 3.32 3.61 -15.05
C LEU A 371 3.05 2.20 -15.61
N LYS A 372 3.39 1.95 -16.88
CA LYS A 372 3.26 0.63 -17.51
C LYS A 372 4.09 -0.44 -16.81
N MET A 373 5.27 -0.10 -16.27
CA MET A 373 6.06 -1.05 -15.48
C MET A 373 5.34 -1.52 -14.20
N SER A 374 4.48 -0.67 -13.62
CA SER A 374 3.66 -1.03 -12.44
C SER A 374 2.36 -1.78 -12.81
N TYR A 375 1.99 -1.78 -14.08
CA TYR A 375 0.81 -2.45 -14.61
C TYR A 375 1.22 -3.32 -15.82
N PRO A 376 2.01 -4.38 -15.60
CA PRO A 376 2.38 -5.28 -16.68
C PRO A 376 1.15 -5.97 -17.26
N SER A 377 1.15 -6.29 -18.57
CA SER A 377 0.09 -7.08 -19.20
C SER A 377 -0.08 -8.44 -18.54
N LYS A 378 -1.25 -9.06 -18.66
CA LYS A 378 -1.48 -10.40 -18.10
C LYS A 378 -0.39 -11.40 -18.52
N GLU A 379 0.06 -11.32 -19.78
CA GLU A 379 1.15 -12.13 -20.31
C GLU A 379 2.53 -11.82 -19.73
N ASN A 380 2.72 -10.62 -19.13
CA ASN A 380 3.96 -10.20 -18.48
C ASN A 380 3.88 -10.23 -16.94
N GLN A 381 2.70 -10.46 -16.39
CA GLN A 381 2.52 -10.67 -14.95
C GLN A 381 2.99 -12.07 -14.54
N GLY A 382 3.41 -12.19 -13.29
CA GLY A 382 3.63 -13.51 -12.72
C GLY A 382 2.34 -14.32 -12.66
N LEU A 383 2.47 -15.63 -12.79
CA LEU A 383 1.34 -16.56 -12.91
C LEU A 383 1.57 -17.79 -12.05
N THR A 384 0.58 -18.17 -11.27
CA THR A 384 0.54 -19.48 -10.61
C THR A 384 -0.57 -20.35 -11.22
N LEU A 385 -0.18 -21.50 -11.74
CA LEU A 385 -1.07 -22.58 -12.16
C LEU A 385 -1.15 -23.61 -11.04
N PHE A 386 -2.23 -23.60 -10.29
CA PHE A 386 -2.38 -24.42 -9.10
C PHE A 386 -3.30 -25.61 -9.37
N PHE A 387 -2.70 -26.77 -9.64
CA PHE A 387 -3.42 -28.01 -9.86
C PHE A 387 -3.90 -28.61 -8.53
N THR A 388 -5.11 -29.15 -8.53
CA THR A 388 -5.68 -29.94 -7.44
C THR A 388 -6.43 -31.15 -7.97
N GLY A 389 -6.58 -32.19 -7.18
CA GLY A 389 -7.27 -33.43 -7.56
C GLY A 389 -6.69 -34.66 -6.84
N LEU A 390 -7.32 -35.81 -6.98
CA LEU A 390 -6.95 -37.07 -6.33
C LEU A 390 -5.56 -37.58 -6.78
N SER A 391 -4.94 -38.44 -5.99
CA SER A 391 -3.76 -39.19 -6.44
C SER A 391 -4.11 -40.00 -7.70
N GLY A 392 -3.20 -40.11 -8.66
CA GLY A 392 -3.49 -40.85 -9.91
C GLY A 392 -4.43 -40.14 -10.89
N SER A 393 -4.89 -38.90 -10.61
CA SER A 393 -5.77 -38.15 -11.54
C SER A 393 -5.05 -37.57 -12.75
N GLY A 394 -3.70 -37.59 -12.81
CA GLY A 394 -2.92 -37.09 -13.95
C GLY A 394 -2.26 -35.72 -13.73
N LYS A 395 -2.40 -35.08 -12.55
CA LYS A 395 -1.86 -33.74 -12.26
C LYS A 395 -0.38 -33.57 -12.61
N SER A 396 0.50 -34.43 -12.06
CA SER A 396 1.95 -34.32 -12.24
C SER A 396 2.35 -34.53 -13.70
N THR A 397 1.65 -35.43 -14.43
CA THR A 397 1.89 -35.68 -15.84
C THR A 397 1.54 -34.45 -16.67
N ILE A 398 0.35 -33.88 -16.46
CA ILE A 398 -0.10 -32.66 -17.15
C ILE A 398 0.82 -31.48 -16.80
N ALA A 399 1.16 -31.30 -15.52
CA ALA A 399 2.03 -30.22 -15.06
C ALA A 399 3.44 -30.28 -15.68
N ASN A 400 4.03 -31.49 -15.75
CA ASN A 400 5.33 -31.70 -16.40
C ASN A 400 5.27 -31.42 -17.91
N GLY A 401 4.29 -31.97 -18.61
CA GLY A 401 4.10 -31.74 -20.04
C GLY A 401 3.82 -30.27 -20.37
N LEU A 402 2.97 -29.63 -19.57
CA LEU A 402 2.68 -28.19 -19.69
C LEU A 402 3.95 -27.34 -19.49
N MET A 403 4.78 -27.66 -18.47
CA MET A 403 6.05 -26.96 -18.25
C MET A 403 6.96 -27.04 -19.49
N VAL A 404 7.07 -28.23 -20.08
CA VAL A 404 7.89 -28.42 -21.29
C VAL A 404 7.35 -27.63 -22.46
N LYS A 405 6.03 -27.69 -22.67
CA LYS A 405 5.38 -26.95 -23.75
C LYS A 405 5.50 -25.43 -23.59
N LEU A 406 5.26 -24.90 -22.41
CA LEU A 406 5.43 -23.47 -22.15
C LEU A 406 6.87 -23.01 -22.37
N LYS A 407 7.89 -23.82 -22.06
CA LYS A 407 9.30 -23.48 -22.32
C LYS A 407 9.65 -23.35 -23.81
N GLU A 408 8.83 -23.83 -24.70
CA GLU A 408 9.09 -23.73 -26.16
C GLU A 408 8.92 -22.27 -26.66
N TYR A 409 8.06 -21.47 -26.03
CA TYR A 409 7.73 -20.11 -26.51
C TYR A 409 7.65 -19.05 -25.40
N GLU A 410 7.50 -19.45 -24.14
CA GLU A 410 7.37 -18.51 -23.02
C GLU A 410 8.74 -17.99 -22.56
N LYS A 411 8.82 -16.67 -22.35
CA LYS A 411 10.07 -16.00 -21.92
C LYS A 411 10.23 -15.93 -20.40
N ARG A 412 9.12 -16.02 -19.66
CA ARG A 412 9.15 -15.99 -18.18
C ARG A 412 9.81 -17.26 -17.63
N ALA A 413 10.49 -17.14 -16.52
CA ALA A 413 11.03 -18.31 -15.81
C ALA A 413 9.90 -19.20 -15.30
N ILE A 414 9.99 -20.52 -15.59
CA ILE A 414 8.95 -21.50 -15.21
C ILE A 414 9.51 -22.44 -14.16
N THR A 415 8.81 -22.54 -13.01
CA THR A 415 9.17 -23.43 -11.92
C THR A 415 8.05 -24.42 -11.65
N LEU A 416 8.39 -25.72 -11.62
CA LEU A 416 7.47 -26.78 -11.23
C LEU A 416 7.62 -27.09 -9.73
N LEU A 417 6.52 -26.98 -9.00
CA LEU A 417 6.39 -27.32 -7.58
C LEU A 417 5.53 -28.58 -7.46
N ASP A 418 6.07 -29.71 -7.89
CA ASP A 418 5.45 -31.03 -7.72
C ASP A 418 5.52 -31.47 -6.26
N GLY A 419 4.49 -32.15 -5.77
CA GLY A 419 4.37 -32.55 -4.37
C GLY A 419 5.53 -33.45 -3.88
N ASP A 420 6.08 -34.32 -4.73
CA ASP A 420 7.18 -35.21 -4.36
C ASP A 420 8.50 -34.42 -4.27
N ILE A 421 8.77 -33.51 -5.22
CA ILE A 421 9.96 -32.64 -5.22
C ILE A 421 9.95 -31.73 -3.99
N VAL A 422 8.80 -31.10 -3.71
CA VAL A 422 8.67 -30.22 -2.54
C VAL A 422 8.87 -30.97 -1.24
N ARG A 423 8.33 -32.20 -1.12
CA ARG A 423 8.56 -33.02 0.07
C ARG A 423 10.00 -33.42 0.25
N THR A 424 10.75 -33.61 -0.82
CA THR A 424 12.17 -33.95 -0.73
C THR A 424 13.02 -32.78 -0.22
N HIS A 425 12.75 -31.56 -0.69
CA HIS A 425 13.66 -30.42 -0.48
C HIS A 425 13.15 -29.38 0.53
N LEU A 426 11.84 -29.20 0.64
CA LEU A 426 11.25 -28.14 1.46
C LEU A 426 10.45 -28.66 2.67
N SER A 427 9.95 -29.90 2.58
CA SER A 427 9.02 -30.47 3.56
C SER A 427 9.37 -31.92 3.91
N SER A 428 10.67 -32.27 3.93
CA SER A 428 11.15 -33.63 4.16
C SER A 428 10.82 -34.16 5.56
N GLU A 429 10.65 -33.29 6.55
CA GLU A 429 10.26 -33.63 7.92
C GLU A 429 8.75 -33.88 8.08
N LEU A 430 7.92 -33.50 7.09
CA LEU A 430 6.47 -33.58 7.21
C LEU A 430 5.96 -35.00 6.85
N GLY A 431 5.12 -35.55 7.73
CA GLY A 431 4.34 -36.75 7.46
C GLY A 431 3.09 -36.48 6.62
N PHE A 432 2.07 -37.37 6.78
CA PHE A 432 0.83 -37.32 6.00
C PHE A 432 -0.42 -37.01 6.85
N SER A 433 -0.24 -36.54 8.12
CA SER A 433 -1.39 -36.03 8.90
C SER A 433 -2.03 -34.82 8.21
N LYS A 434 -3.26 -34.51 8.60
CA LYS A 434 -3.99 -33.36 8.06
C LYS A 434 -3.19 -32.08 8.22
N GLU A 435 -2.64 -31.83 9.41
CA GLU A 435 -1.84 -30.66 9.76
C GLU A 435 -0.58 -30.57 8.89
N HIS A 436 0.13 -31.69 8.70
CA HIS A 436 1.32 -31.74 7.86
C HIS A 436 1.00 -31.52 6.37
N ARG A 437 -0.14 -32.01 5.91
CA ARG A 437 -0.59 -31.73 4.53
C ARG A 437 -0.91 -30.25 4.34
N ASP A 438 -1.66 -29.64 5.27
CA ASP A 438 -1.99 -28.21 5.23
C ASP A 438 -0.71 -27.34 5.28
N LEU A 439 0.22 -27.68 6.15
CA LEU A 439 1.51 -26.97 6.22
C LEU A 439 2.31 -27.09 4.93
N ASN A 440 2.34 -28.27 4.31
CA ASN A 440 2.99 -28.46 3.01
C ASN A 440 2.35 -27.60 1.90
N ILE A 441 1.01 -27.53 1.85
CA ILE A 441 0.28 -26.71 0.88
C ILE A 441 0.56 -25.22 1.13
N THR A 442 0.61 -24.77 2.38
CA THR A 442 0.98 -23.40 2.74
C THR A 442 2.38 -23.04 2.28
N ARG A 443 3.37 -23.94 2.48
CA ARG A 443 4.74 -23.73 2.00
C ARG A 443 4.83 -23.66 0.48
N ILE A 444 4.12 -24.53 -0.24
CA ILE A 444 4.01 -24.47 -1.70
C ILE A 444 3.44 -23.12 -2.14
N GLY A 445 2.37 -22.68 -1.49
CA GLY A 445 1.73 -21.38 -1.77
C GLY A 445 2.67 -20.20 -1.56
N PHE A 446 3.46 -20.21 -0.48
CA PHE A 446 4.46 -19.17 -0.23
C PHE A 446 5.54 -19.14 -1.33
N VAL A 447 6.13 -20.29 -1.68
CA VAL A 447 7.13 -20.35 -2.77
C VAL A 447 6.52 -19.91 -4.10
N ALA A 448 5.30 -20.33 -4.41
CA ALA A 448 4.58 -19.91 -5.62
C ALA A 448 4.32 -18.40 -5.62
N SER A 449 3.97 -17.81 -4.46
CA SER A 449 3.76 -16.36 -4.36
C SER A 449 5.03 -15.57 -4.64
N GLU A 450 6.20 -16.02 -4.18
CA GLU A 450 7.48 -15.36 -4.44
C GLU A 450 7.89 -15.49 -5.92
N ILE A 451 7.62 -16.63 -6.57
CA ILE A 451 7.84 -16.79 -8.02
C ILE A 451 6.93 -15.85 -8.81
N THR A 452 5.63 -15.81 -8.47
CA THR A 452 4.64 -14.93 -9.09
C THR A 452 4.99 -13.46 -8.92
N LYS A 453 5.38 -13.04 -7.72
CA LYS A 453 5.81 -11.68 -7.41
C LYS A 453 6.99 -11.22 -8.26
N ASN A 454 7.89 -12.14 -8.62
CA ASN A 454 9.04 -11.87 -9.48
C ASN A 454 8.75 -12.07 -10.98
N GLY A 455 7.49 -12.12 -11.40
CA GLY A 455 7.08 -12.20 -12.80
C GLY A 455 7.23 -13.61 -13.42
N GLY A 456 7.58 -14.65 -12.64
CA GLY A 456 7.72 -16.02 -13.11
C GLY A 456 6.39 -16.78 -13.17
N ILE A 457 6.43 -17.99 -13.75
CA ILE A 457 5.31 -18.94 -13.77
C ILE A 457 5.60 -20.06 -12.76
N ALA A 458 4.74 -20.20 -11.75
CA ALA A 458 4.75 -21.33 -10.83
C ALA A 458 3.71 -22.36 -11.25
N ILE A 459 4.11 -23.60 -11.50
CA ILE A 459 3.20 -24.73 -11.75
C ILE A 459 3.20 -25.60 -10.51
N CYS A 460 2.11 -25.56 -9.71
CA CYS A 460 1.97 -26.32 -8.48
C CYS A 460 1.11 -27.56 -8.75
N ALA A 461 1.58 -28.76 -8.41
CA ALA A 461 0.86 -30.01 -8.65
C ALA A 461 0.63 -30.86 -7.39
N PRO A 462 0.25 -30.28 -6.23
CA PRO A 462 -0.12 -31.06 -5.04
C PRO A 462 -1.53 -31.66 -5.18
N ILE A 463 -1.91 -32.53 -4.24
CA ILE A 463 -3.31 -32.99 -4.09
C ILE A 463 -4.20 -31.83 -3.62
N ALA A 464 -3.74 -31.06 -2.61
CA ALA A 464 -4.43 -29.94 -1.99
C ALA A 464 -5.92 -30.21 -1.67
N PRO A 465 -6.22 -31.18 -0.76
CA PRO A 465 -7.55 -31.73 -0.63
C PRO A 465 -8.56 -30.79 0.03
N TYR A 466 -8.11 -29.78 0.78
CA TYR A 466 -8.99 -28.93 1.57
C TYR A 466 -9.14 -27.53 0.95
N GLU A 467 -10.39 -27.06 0.86
CA GLU A 467 -10.71 -25.75 0.26
C GLU A 467 -10.04 -24.59 1.00
N LYS A 468 -10.01 -24.66 2.34
CA LYS A 468 -9.40 -23.62 3.17
C LYS A 468 -7.94 -23.33 2.78
N SER A 469 -7.13 -24.37 2.60
CA SER A 469 -5.71 -24.22 2.25
C SER A 469 -5.53 -23.68 0.82
N ARG A 470 -6.39 -24.06 -0.11
CA ARG A 470 -6.39 -23.52 -1.48
C ARG A 470 -6.77 -22.06 -1.50
N GLU A 471 -7.81 -21.68 -0.76
CA GLU A 471 -8.25 -20.29 -0.68
C GLU A 471 -7.21 -19.37 -0.01
N MET A 472 -6.54 -19.83 1.05
CA MET A 472 -5.42 -19.10 1.65
C MET A 472 -4.30 -18.84 0.64
N ASN A 473 -3.93 -19.84 -0.17
CA ASN A 473 -2.93 -19.68 -1.21
C ASN A 473 -3.41 -18.74 -2.34
N ARG A 474 -4.68 -18.84 -2.74
CA ARG A 474 -5.29 -17.91 -3.71
C ARG A 474 -5.15 -16.46 -3.23
N GLN A 475 -5.56 -16.18 -2.00
CA GLN A 475 -5.48 -14.83 -1.41
C GLN A 475 -4.03 -14.32 -1.35
N LEU A 476 -3.10 -15.16 -0.89
CA LEU A 476 -1.68 -14.81 -0.81
C LEU A 476 -1.10 -14.47 -2.19
N ILE A 477 -1.30 -15.33 -3.17
CA ILE A 477 -0.71 -15.23 -4.50
C ILE A 477 -1.34 -14.07 -5.31
N SER A 478 -2.66 -13.90 -5.21
CA SER A 478 -3.40 -12.85 -5.93
C SER A 478 -3.00 -11.42 -5.54
N ASN A 479 -2.27 -11.24 -4.43
CA ASN A 479 -1.67 -9.94 -4.10
C ASN A 479 -0.51 -9.55 -5.02
N TYR A 480 0.08 -10.52 -5.75
CA TYR A 480 1.31 -10.33 -6.52
C TYR A 480 1.16 -10.63 -8.01
N GLY A 481 0.12 -11.33 -8.41
CA GLY A 481 -0.12 -11.69 -9.81
C GLY A 481 -1.30 -12.63 -9.97
N ASN A 482 -1.32 -13.39 -11.05
CA ASN A 482 -2.47 -14.21 -11.40
C ASN A 482 -2.42 -15.60 -10.73
N TYR A 483 -3.58 -16.05 -10.22
CA TYR A 483 -3.77 -17.39 -9.66
C TYR A 483 -4.86 -18.12 -10.43
N ILE A 484 -4.50 -19.25 -11.05
CA ILE A 484 -5.37 -20.10 -11.85
C ILE A 484 -5.50 -21.46 -11.17
N GLU A 485 -6.67 -21.76 -10.63
CA GLU A 485 -6.97 -23.07 -10.04
C GLU A 485 -7.42 -24.03 -11.13
N ILE A 486 -6.68 -25.14 -11.29
CA ILE A 486 -6.95 -26.18 -12.28
C ILE A 486 -7.36 -27.44 -11.53
N TYR A 487 -8.62 -27.79 -11.62
CA TYR A 487 -9.17 -28.99 -10.99
C TYR A 487 -9.12 -30.17 -11.94
N ILE A 488 -8.35 -31.21 -11.59
CA ILE A 488 -8.36 -32.48 -12.31
C ILE A 488 -9.40 -33.39 -11.65
N SER A 489 -10.61 -33.37 -12.23
CA SER A 489 -11.84 -33.96 -11.67
C SER A 489 -12.01 -35.45 -11.95
N THR A 490 -10.94 -36.13 -12.41
CA THR A 490 -10.96 -37.57 -12.69
C THR A 490 -11.56 -38.37 -11.52
N PRO A 491 -12.59 -39.19 -11.78
CA PRO A 491 -13.29 -39.94 -10.74
C PRO A 491 -12.40 -40.89 -9.94
N LEU A 492 -12.71 -41.08 -8.66
CA LEU A 492 -11.96 -41.95 -7.76
C LEU A 492 -11.75 -43.35 -8.32
N ALA A 493 -12.81 -43.97 -8.91
CA ALA A 493 -12.73 -45.29 -9.50
C ALA A 493 -11.67 -45.39 -10.64
N THR A 494 -11.53 -44.33 -11.43
CA THR A 494 -10.52 -44.28 -12.48
C THR A 494 -9.12 -44.08 -11.87
N CYS A 495 -8.98 -43.25 -10.83
CA CYS A 495 -7.73 -43.06 -10.12
C CYS A 495 -7.25 -44.37 -9.43
N GLU A 496 -8.16 -45.10 -8.78
CA GLU A 496 -7.87 -46.43 -8.19
C GLU A 496 -7.47 -47.46 -9.24
N ARG A 497 -8.14 -47.49 -10.38
CA ARG A 497 -7.79 -48.41 -11.48
C ARG A 497 -6.38 -48.13 -12.02
N ARG A 498 -5.98 -46.85 -12.08
CA ARG A 498 -4.66 -46.44 -12.53
C ARG A 498 -3.57 -46.78 -11.50
N ASP A 499 -3.79 -46.50 -10.24
CA ASP A 499 -2.94 -46.72 -9.06
C ASP A 499 -1.44 -46.87 -9.32
N THR A 500 -0.88 -45.95 -10.08
CA THR A 500 0.48 -46.01 -10.62
C THR A 500 1.58 -46.17 -9.55
N LYS A 501 1.28 -45.79 -8.31
CA LYS A 501 2.20 -45.90 -7.16
C LYS A 501 1.80 -47.00 -6.17
N GLY A 502 0.73 -47.76 -6.40
CA GLY A 502 0.21 -48.80 -5.51
C GLY A 502 -0.40 -48.25 -4.19
N LEU A 503 -0.62 -46.94 -4.10
CA LEU A 503 -1.04 -46.29 -2.86
C LEU A 503 -2.50 -46.59 -2.51
N TYR A 504 -3.37 -46.70 -3.49
CA TYR A 504 -4.78 -47.08 -3.26
C TYR A 504 -4.90 -48.54 -2.76
N ALA A 505 -4.15 -49.45 -3.37
CA ALA A 505 -4.09 -50.85 -2.92
C ALA A 505 -3.61 -50.92 -1.47
N MET A 506 -2.60 -50.17 -1.07
CA MET A 506 -2.08 -50.15 0.31
C MET A 506 -3.10 -49.49 1.28
N ALA A 507 -3.81 -48.46 0.87
CA ALA A 507 -4.83 -47.80 1.68
C ALA A 507 -6.02 -48.74 1.91
N ARG A 508 -6.51 -49.42 0.87
CA ARG A 508 -7.59 -50.46 0.98
C ARG A 508 -7.20 -51.64 1.85
N GLN A 509 -5.93 -51.98 1.91
CA GLN A 509 -5.41 -53.02 2.85
C GLN A 509 -5.19 -52.48 4.27
N GLY A 510 -5.48 -51.21 4.55
CA GLY A 510 -5.26 -50.57 5.86
C GLY A 510 -3.81 -50.33 6.23
N LYS A 511 -2.86 -50.48 5.27
CA LYS A 511 -1.43 -50.23 5.47
C LYS A 511 -1.13 -48.72 5.49
N ILE A 512 -1.91 -47.92 4.81
CA ILE A 512 -1.87 -46.44 4.83
C ILE A 512 -3.18 -45.95 5.42
N LYS A 513 -3.11 -45.08 6.43
CA LYS A 513 -4.27 -44.41 7.05
C LYS A 513 -4.28 -42.94 6.68
N GLY A 514 -5.48 -42.34 6.65
CA GLY A 514 -5.67 -40.92 6.30
C GLY A 514 -5.39 -40.66 4.81
N PHE A 515 -5.69 -41.61 3.94
CA PHE A 515 -5.44 -41.48 2.51
C PHE A 515 -6.59 -40.73 1.83
N THR A 516 -6.28 -39.62 1.16
CA THR A 516 -7.27 -38.76 0.50
C THR A 516 -8.09 -39.51 -0.54
N GLY A 517 -9.40 -39.48 -0.40
CA GLY A 517 -10.38 -40.17 -1.26
C GLY A 517 -10.76 -41.57 -0.78
N ILE A 518 -10.11 -42.13 0.26
CA ILE A 518 -10.44 -43.42 0.86
C ILE A 518 -11.00 -43.22 2.27
N ASP A 519 -10.17 -42.87 3.21
CA ASP A 519 -10.51 -42.63 4.63
C ASP A 519 -10.29 -41.16 5.08
N ASP A 520 -9.82 -40.28 4.17
CA ASP A 520 -9.78 -38.84 4.35
C ASP A 520 -10.49 -38.14 3.17
N PRO A 521 -11.30 -37.11 3.41
CA PRO A 521 -12.09 -36.48 2.36
C PRO A 521 -11.24 -35.67 1.39
N TYR A 522 -11.72 -35.56 0.15
CA TYR A 522 -11.27 -34.58 -0.83
C TYR A 522 -12.42 -33.59 -1.07
N GLU A 523 -12.17 -32.32 -0.79
CA GLU A 523 -13.11 -31.22 -1.00
C GLU A 523 -12.91 -30.66 -2.42
N ALA A 524 -13.81 -31.02 -3.35
CA ALA A 524 -13.74 -30.51 -4.71
C ALA A 524 -13.87 -28.97 -4.74
N PRO A 525 -13.09 -28.25 -5.57
CA PRO A 525 -13.25 -26.82 -5.75
C PRO A 525 -14.66 -26.45 -6.21
N LYS A 526 -15.24 -25.40 -5.60
CA LYS A 526 -16.58 -24.92 -5.95
C LYS A 526 -16.62 -24.13 -7.25
N SER A 527 -15.53 -23.43 -7.56
CA SER A 527 -15.42 -22.55 -8.73
C SER A 527 -13.97 -22.55 -9.24
N PRO A 528 -13.47 -23.68 -9.77
CA PRO A 528 -12.14 -23.71 -10.37
C PRO A 528 -12.10 -22.85 -11.62
N SER A 529 -10.93 -22.31 -11.96
CA SER A 529 -10.75 -21.56 -13.21
C SER A 529 -10.83 -22.47 -14.43
N LEU A 530 -10.38 -23.72 -14.30
CA LEU A 530 -10.49 -24.76 -15.31
C LEU A 530 -10.71 -26.12 -14.66
N GLU A 531 -11.62 -26.92 -15.22
CA GLU A 531 -11.88 -28.29 -14.80
C GLU A 531 -11.59 -29.26 -15.94
N ILE A 532 -10.88 -30.35 -15.63
CA ILE A 532 -10.50 -31.38 -16.61
C ILE A 532 -10.71 -32.77 -16.01
N ASP A 533 -11.60 -33.56 -16.62
CA ASP A 533 -11.65 -35.00 -16.42
C ASP A 533 -10.73 -35.69 -17.43
N THR A 534 -9.79 -36.49 -16.94
CA THR A 534 -8.80 -37.19 -17.76
C THR A 534 -9.19 -38.63 -18.06
N THR A 535 -10.45 -39.05 -17.80
CA THR A 535 -10.88 -40.45 -17.95
C THR A 535 -10.73 -40.95 -19.39
N ASP A 536 -11.19 -40.15 -20.36
CA ASP A 536 -11.29 -40.52 -21.77
C ASP A 536 -10.49 -39.60 -22.71
N ILE A 537 -9.51 -38.87 -22.19
CA ILE A 537 -8.63 -38.01 -22.98
C ILE A 537 -7.17 -38.35 -22.78
N THR A 538 -6.35 -38.08 -23.78
CA THR A 538 -4.90 -38.25 -23.71
C THR A 538 -4.23 -37.17 -22.87
N GLU A 539 -2.96 -37.38 -22.52
CA GLU A 539 -2.17 -36.38 -21.80
C GLU A 539 -1.98 -35.11 -22.63
N GLU A 540 -1.73 -35.25 -23.93
CA GLU A 540 -1.58 -34.16 -24.89
C GLU A 540 -2.86 -33.33 -25.01
N GLU A 541 -4.04 -33.98 -25.07
CA GLU A 541 -5.33 -33.28 -25.11
C GLU A 541 -5.58 -32.49 -23.82
N ALA A 542 -5.22 -33.04 -22.65
CA ALA A 542 -5.35 -32.35 -21.37
C ALA A 542 -4.42 -31.14 -21.31
N ILE A 543 -3.15 -31.26 -21.73
CA ILE A 543 -2.18 -30.15 -21.80
C ILE A 543 -2.70 -29.08 -22.76
N GLN A 544 -3.18 -29.46 -23.94
CA GLN A 544 -3.70 -28.54 -24.93
C GLN A 544 -4.92 -27.75 -24.42
N LYS A 545 -5.81 -28.37 -23.61
CA LYS A 545 -6.92 -27.67 -22.96
C LYS A 545 -6.44 -26.57 -22.04
N VAL A 546 -5.36 -26.81 -21.27
CA VAL A 546 -4.77 -25.78 -20.39
C VAL A 546 -4.19 -24.65 -21.22
N ILE A 547 -3.41 -24.95 -22.26
CA ILE A 547 -2.79 -23.94 -23.14
C ILE A 547 -3.86 -23.06 -23.78
N LEU A 548 -4.88 -23.65 -24.42
CA LEU A 548 -5.99 -22.92 -25.03
C LEU A 548 -6.75 -22.03 -24.05
N PHE A 549 -6.90 -22.50 -22.81
CA PHE A 549 -7.48 -21.67 -21.75
C PHE A 549 -6.60 -20.47 -21.44
N LEU A 550 -5.28 -20.66 -21.28
CA LEU A 550 -4.35 -19.59 -20.96
C LEU A 550 -4.23 -18.56 -22.08
N GLU A 551 -4.21 -19.00 -23.34
CA GLU A 551 -4.24 -18.13 -24.54
C GLU A 551 -5.55 -17.33 -24.59
N LYS A 552 -6.70 -18.00 -24.45
CA LYS A 552 -8.02 -17.35 -24.48
C LYS A 552 -8.16 -16.27 -23.41
N GLU A 553 -7.65 -16.52 -22.22
CA GLU A 553 -7.71 -15.57 -21.10
C GLU A 553 -6.58 -14.50 -21.15
N GLY A 554 -5.64 -14.60 -22.12
CA GLY A 554 -4.55 -13.65 -22.33
C GLY A 554 -3.40 -13.75 -21.32
N TYR A 555 -3.17 -14.94 -20.75
CA TYR A 555 -2.05 -15.19 -19.83
C TYR A 555 -0.77 -15.57 -20.56
N ILE A 556 -0.88 -16.06 -21.76
CA ILE A 556 0.20 -16.41 -22.70
C ILE A 556 -0.21 -15.99 -24.11
N SER A 557 0.78 -15.75 -24.99
CA SER A 557 0.57 -15.33 -26.40
C SER A 557 0.75 -16.49 -27.37
#